data_ec1f4ce301d34b280379b8c33650b184
#
_entry.id   ec1f4ce301d34b280379b8c33650b184
#
_cell.length_a   1.000
_cell.length_b   1.000
_cell.length_c   1.000
_cell.angle_alpha   90.00
_cell.angle_beta   90.00
_cell.angle_gamma   90.00
#
_symmetry.space_group_name_H-M   'P 1'
#
loop_
_entity.id
_entity.type
_entity.pdbx_description
1 polymer ?
#
loop_
_entity_poly.entity_id
_entity_poly.type
_entity_poly.pdbx_seq_one_letter_code
_entity_poly.pdbx_strand_id
1 'polypeptide(L)'
;MARKFNYIYSTLVESEDDFIGKIAYTIYKEDKINFIAELKKDNPEKEITEKDLVQFHQISSTEKSIERYRLTAQSILQEFLN
;
A
#
# COMPACT_ATOMS: atom_id res chain seq x y z
N MET A 1 -17.55 2.81 -11.66
CA MET A 1 -16.40 1.95 -11.98
C MET A 1 -15.33 2.07 -10.90
N ALA A 2 -14.95 0.97 -10.31
CA ALA A 2 -13.92 0.99 -9.27
C ALA A 2 -12.55 1.23 -9.89
N ARG A 3 -11.78 2.12 -9.31
CA ARG A 3 -10.40 2.35 -9.71
C ARG A 3 -9.51 1.30 -9.06
N LYS A 4 -8.31 1.09 -9.60
CA LYS A 4 -7.37 0.08 -9.10
C LYS A 4 -7.03 0.26 -7.61
N PHE A 5 -6.89 1.51 -7.15
CA PHE A 5 -6.59 1.75 -5.74
C PHE A 5 -7.77 1.41 -4.83
N ASN A 6 -9.01 1.49 -5.34
CA ASN A 6 -10.19 1.05 -4.57
C ASN A 6 -10.18 -0.46 -4.40
N TYR A 7 -9.65 -1.17 -5.38
CA TYR A 7 -9.47 -2.61 -5.28
C TYR A 7 -8.52 -2.97 -4.13
N ILE A 8 -7.40 -2.27 -4.03
CA ILE A 8 -6.44 -2.50 -2.95
C ILE A 8 -7.08 -2.24 -1.58
N TYR A 9 -7.85 -1.16 -1.46
CA TYR A 9 -8.54 -0.88 -0.21
C TYR A 9 -9.46 -2.04 0.17
N SER A 10 -10.27 -2.51 -0.77
CA SER A 10 -11.21 -3.60 -0.52
C SER A 10 -10.51 -4.91 -0.17
N THR A 11 -9.31 -5.12 -0.71
CA THR A 11 -8.51 -6.31 -0.43
C THR A 11 -7.90 -6.25 0.97
N LEU A 12 -7.41 -5.09 1.38
CA LEU A 12 -6.74 -4.91 2.67
C LEU A 12 -7.72 -4.73 3.82
N VAL A 13 -8.86 -4.09 3.58
CA VAL A 13 -9.85 -3.77 4.61
C VAL A 13 -11.09 -4.62 4.39
N GLU A 14 -11.29 -5.62 5.24
CA GLU A 14 -12.37 -6.59 5.08
C GLU A 14 -13.73 -6.07 5.54
N SER A 15 -13.74 -5.14 6.50
CA SER A 15 -14.96 -4.56 7.04
C SER A 15 -14.66 -3.20 7.67
N GLU A 16 -15.71 -2.48 8.08
CA GLU A 16 -15.55 -1.19 8.76
C GLU A 16 -14.77 -1.29 10.06
N ASP A 17 -14.84 -2.46 10.72
CA ASP A 17 -14.19 -2.67 12.00
C ASP A 17 -12.79 -3.27 11.86
N ASP A 18 -12.31 -3.44 10.65
CA ASP A 18 -11.00 -4.04 10.41
C ASP A 18 -9.89 -3.00 10.57
N PHE A 19 -9.52 -2.72 11.82
CA PHE A 19 -8.46 -1.76 12.11
C PHE A 19 -7.11 -2.19 11.56
N ILE A 20 -6.82 -3.48 11.62
CA ILE A 20 -5.58 -4.03 11.06
C ILE A 20 -5.52 -3.74 9.57
N GLY A 21 -6.63 -3.97 8.86
CA GLY A 21 -6.71 -3.68 7.43
C GLY A 21 -6.52 -2.20 7.13
N LYS A 22 -7.10 -1.33 7.96
CA LYS A 22 -6.97 0.12 7.77
C LYS A 22 -5.54 0.58 7.98
N ILE A 23 -4.84 0.05 8.99
CA ILE A 23 -3.42 0.34 9.21
C ILE A 23 -2.61 -0.21 8.04
N ALA A 24 -2.94 -1.41 7.57
CA ALA A 24 -2.28 -2.01 6.42
C ALA A 24 -2.42 -1.14 5.17
N TYR A 25 -3.59 -0.57 4.95
CA TYR A 25 -3.82 0.34 3.83
C TYR A 25 -2.95 1.60 3.96
N THR A 26 -2.79 2.12 5.17
CA THR A 26 -1.90 3.26 5.42
C THR A 26 -0.46 2.92 5.05
N ILE A 27 0.00 1.73 5.42
CA ILE A 27 1.35 1.26 5.08
C ILE A 27 1.50 1.15 3.56
N TYR A 28 0.49 0.61 2.90
CA TYR A 28 0.48 0.54 1.43
C TYR A 28 0.62 1.94 0.80
N LYS A 29 -0.11 2.92 1.33
CA LYS A 29 -0.03 4.30 0.83
C LYS A 29 1.36 4.89 1.04
N GLU A 30 1.99 4.63 2.17
CA GLU A 30 3.35 5.08 2.44
C GLU A 30 4.35 4.43 1.48
N ASP A 31 4.19 3.14 1.21
CA ASP A 31 5.02 2.43 0.22
C ASP A 31 4.89 3.07 -1.15
N LYS A 32 3.68 3.46 -1.53
CA LYS A 32 3.43 4.10 -2.81
C LYS A 32 4.15 5.45 -2.89
N ILE A 33 4.08 6.24 -1.84
CA ILE A 33 4.77 7.53 -1.76
C ILE A 33 6.29 7.32 -1.87
N ASN A 34 6.81 6.32 -1.16
CA ASN A 34 8.24 6.00 -1.19
C ASN A 34 8.68 5.51 -2.57
N PHE A 35 7.85 4.70 -3.22
CA PHE A 35 8.13 4.23 -4.59
C PHE A 35 8.27 5.40 -5.55
N ILE A 36 7.34 6.35 -5.49
CA ILE A 36 7.37 7.54 -6.33
C ILE A 36 8.62 8.38 -6.02
N ALA A 37 8.93 8.55 -4.74
CA ALA A 37 10.10 9.31 -4.31
C ALA A 37 11.40 8.67 -4.83
N GLU A 38 11.51 7.35 -4.81
CA GLU A 38 12.68 6.65 -5.33
C GLU A 38 12.83 6.83 -6.83
N LEU A 39 11.71 6.80 -7.58
CA LEU A 39 11.78 7.06 -9.02
C LEU A 39 12.31 8.45 -9.33
N LYS A 40 11.92 9.43 -8.53
CA LYS A 40 12.34 10.82 -8.72
C LYS A 40 13.73 11.13 -8.18
N LYS A 41 14.24 10.28 -7.29
CA LYS A 41 15.56 10.48 -6.69
C LYS A 41 16.66 10.47 -7.74
N ASP A 42 16.60 9.51 -8.67
CA ASP A 42 17.59 9.37 -9.72
C ASP A 42 17.35 10.35 -10.88
N ASN A 43 16.11 10.81 -11.02
CA ASN A 43 15.74 11.73 -12.08
C ASN A 43 14.64 12.68 -11.58
N PRO A 44 15.02 13.81 -10.93
CA PRO A 44 14.02 14.72 -10.32
C PRO A 44 13.01 15.29 -11.29
N GLU A 45 13.34 15.32 -12.59
CA GLU A 45 12.44 15.86 -13.61
C GLU A 45 11.52 14.81 -14.19
N LYS A 46 11.68 13.55 -13.77
CA LYS A 46 10.83 12.46 -14.27
C LYS A 46 9.38 12.66 -13.86
N GLU A 47 8.50 12.58 -14.85
CA GLU A 47 7.08 12.53 -14.58
C GLU A 47 6.68 11.11 -14.25
N ILE A 48 5.85 10.96 -13.21
CA ILE A 48 5.34 9.65 -12.84
C ILE A 48 4.22 9.29 -13.81
N THR A 49 4.41 8.22 -14.55
CA THR A 49 3.45 7.78 -15.55
C THR A 49 2.49 6.76 -14.95
N GLU A 50 1.38 6.56 -15.64
CA GLU A 50 0.43 5.52 -15.27
C GLU A 50 1.08 4.13 -15.30
N LYS A 51 2.00 3.92 -16.22
CA LYS A 51 2.76 2.67 -16.32
C LYS A 51 3.57 2.41 -15.05
N ASP A 52 4.20 3.45 -14.50
CA ASP A 52 4.96 3.33 -13.25
C ASP A 52 4.03 2.91 -12.11
N LEU A 53 2.85 3.51 -12.03
CA LEU A 53 1.88 3.20 -10.97
C LEU A 53 1.29 1.80 -11.14
N VAL A 54 1.05 1.38 -12.37
CA VAL A 54 0.58 0.00 -12.65
C VAL A 54 1.61 -1.01 -12.16
N GLN A 55 2.89 -0.75 -12.44
CA GLN A 55 3.97 -1.62 -11.98
C GLN A 55 3.96 -1.75 -10.46
N PHE A 56 3.83 -0.64 -9.75
CA PHE A 56 3.76 -0.67 -8.30
C PHE A 56 2.55 -1.49 -7.84
N HIS A 57 1.39 -1.29 -8.46
CA HIS A 57 0.18 -2.03 -8.11
C HIS A 57 0.33 -3.53 -8.33
N GLN A 58 0.98 -3.92 -9.41
CA GLN A 58 1.20 -5.34 -9.68
C GLN A 58 2.04 -6.01 -8.60
N ILE A 59 3.05 -5.31 -8.08
CA ILE A 59 3.91 -5.82 -7.03
C ILE A 59 3.18 -5.81 -5.68
N SER A 60 2.51 -4.71 -5.36
CA SER A 60 1.93 -4.50 -4.04
C SER A 60 0.61 -5.24 -3.82
N SER A 61 -0.04 -5.67 -4.89
CA SER A 61 -1.33 -6.39 -4.78
C SER A 61 -1.19 -7.90 -4.83
N THR A 62 0.04 -8.43 -4.81
CA THR A 62 0.23 -9.87 -4.71
C THR A 62 -0.24 -10.37 -3.34
N GLU A 63 -0.62 -11.64 -3.28
CA GLU A 63 -1.07 -12.26 -2.05
C GLU A 63 -0.03 -12.12 -0.93
N LYS A 64 1.25 -12.30 -1.25
CA LYS A 64 2.32 -12.15 -0.28
C LYS A 64 2.47 -10.72 0.21
N SER A 65 2.32 -9.74 -0.67
CA SER A 65 2.40 -8.34 -0.27
C SER A 65 1.23 -7.96 0.64
N ILE A 66 0.03 -8.39 0.30
CA ILE A 66 -1.17 -8.16 1.12
C ILE A 66 -0.96 -8.75 2.52
N GLU A 67 -0.50 -9.98 2.59
CA GLU A 67 -0.24 -10.64 3.87
C GLU A 67 0.81 -9.88 4.68
N ARG A 68 1.89 -9.44 4.03
CA ARG A 68 2.95 -8.68 4.69
C ARG A 68 2.43 -7.35 5.24
N TYR A 69 1.60 -6.65 4.49
CA TYR A 69 1.00 -5.40 4.97
C TYR A 69 0.16 -5.64 6.22
N ARG A 70 -0.63 -6.71 6.22
CA ARG A 70 -1.48 -7.01 7.36
C ARG A 70 -0.67 -7.46 8.58
N LEU A 71 0.38 -8.27 8.38
CA LEU A 71 1.25 -8.70 9.48
C LEU A 71 2.01 -7.51 10.09
N THR A 72 2.50 -6.61 9.25
CA THR A 72 3.18 -5.39 9.72
C THR A 72 2.22 -4.52 10.52
N ALA A 73 1.00 -4.36 10.02
CA ALA A 73 -0.04 -3.60 10.70
C ALA A 73 -0.37 -4.19 12.07
N GLN A 74 -0.45 -5.52 12.13
CA GLN A 74 -0.71 -6.24 13.38
C GLN A 74 0.39 -5.99 14.41
N SER A 75 1.65 -6.01 13.97
CA SER A 75 2.79 -5.74 14.84
C SER A 75 2.75 -4.31 15.38
N ILE A 76 2.44 -3.35 14.51
CA ILE A 76 2.32 -1.95 14.91
C ILE A 76 1.23 -1.78 15.97
N LEU A 77 0.08 -2.39 15.74
CA LEU A 77 -1.04 -2.30 16.67
C LEU A 77 -0.68 -2.92 18.02
N GLN A 78 0.01 -4.06 18.02
CA GLN A 78 0.44 -4.70 19.26
C GLN A 78 1.41 -3.83 20.05
N GLU A 79 2.38 -3.21 19.38
CA GLU A 79 3.30 -2.29 20.03
C GLU A 79 2.58 -1.11 20.65
N PHE A 80 1.58 -0.60 19.94
CA PHE A 80 0.82 0.55 20.41
C PHE A 80 0.00 0.20 21.67
N LEU A 81 -0.51 -1.03 21.77
CA LEU A 81 -1.34 -1.47 22.88
C LEU A 81 -0.53 -1.95 24.08
N ASN A 82 0.74 -2.20 23.91
CA ASN A 82 1.62 -2.56 25.02
C ASN A 82 2.16 -1.28 25.67
#